data_e53824f777cb66e57b4f01a0b5bad5a9
#
_entry.id   e53824f777cb66e57b4f01a0b5bad5a9
#
_cell.length_a   1.000
_cell.length_b   1.000
_cell.length_c   1.000
_cell.angle_alpha   90.00
_cell.angle_beta   90.00
_cell.angle_gamma   90.00
#
_symmetry.space_group_name_H-M   'P 1'
#
loop_
_entity.id
_entity.type
_entity.pdbx_description
1 polymer ?
#
loop_
_entity_poly.entity_id
_entity_poly.type
_entity_poly.pdbx_seq_one_letter_code
_entity_poly.pdbx_strand_id
1 'polypeptide(L)'
;MKMAIIFAFAGLLSSLAWSDEEIIVDAEAPHHAFPHFWEQMFGSGRAILTLRESYRQDLRTVKKATDFKFVRFHAIFHDEVGIYDEDKRGAPSYNFSYADQIYDGLLANGVRPYVELSFMPRKLASREVEQNFKYHPIVAPPRDYAKWEGLVAAFAAHLIERYGIEEVAQWYFEVWNEPNIDFWVGVPAQGSYFTLYDHTAKALKQVNSRLRIGGPATAQAAWIGAFIRHCAENAVPLDFVSTHVYANDTPENVFGSHEKIPRAEMVCRAAKKVHDEVEASARPGVPIFWSEYNATYFNDPNITDAPFMGPWLADTLRRCDGLTEMMSYWTFSDVFEEQGVGKRPFYGGFGLIAAGGIPKPAFNAFKMLHALGTERLNVESEHALVTRRPEGSLVIALWNYAEPGLSGTPSTVSLRFRHVAASSARLLRLDADHGDVGREYLRMGAPTYPTRTQLAQLIKASELPPAAAVAIVNNRLSVALPPHGLAIVEVLRDAAPRHPK
;
A
#
# COMPACT_ATOMS: atom_id res chain seq x y z
N MET A 1 36.03 61.57 28.21
CA MET A 1 34.63 61.45 27.73
C MET A 1 34.51 60.17 26.94
N LYS A 2 34.02 59.08 27.55
CA LYS A 2 33.79 57.77 26.90
C LYS A 2 32.28 57.66 26.68
N MET A 3 31.87 57.67 25.42
CA MET A 3 30.48 57.50 25.02
C MET A 3 30.17 55.97 24.98
N ALA A 4 29.28 55.52 25.81
CA ALA A 4 28.76 54.12 25.79
C ALA A 4 27.58 54.07 24.80
N ILE A 5 27.71 53.23 23.78
CA ILE A 5 26.63 52.93 22.85
C ILE A 5 25.90 51.71 23.38
N ILE A 6 24.64 51.89 23.76
CA ILE A 6 23.73 50.81 24.18
C ILE A 6 23.08 50.28 22.89
N PHE A 7 23.40 49.00 22.50
CA PHE A 7 22.66 48.28 21.49
C PHE A 7 21.43 47.68 22.12
N ALA A 8 20.25 48.17 21.76
CA ALA A 8 18.98 47.52 22.07
C ALA A 8 18.77 46.36 21.08
N PHE A 9 18.84 45.14 21.55
CA PHE A 9 18.42 43.97 20.82
C PHE A 9 16.89 43.91 20.87
N ALA A 10 16.24 44.32 19.78
CA ALA A 10 14.82 44.05 19.56
C ALA A 10 14.70 42.58 19.12
N GLY A 11 14.30 41.70 20.04
CA GLY A 11 13.96 40.32 19.72
C GLY A 11 12.70 40.29 18.84
N LEU A 12 12.86 39.98 17.57
CA LEU A 12 11.76 39.60 16.69
C LEU A 12 11.21 38.24 17.18
N LEU A 13 10.16 38.26 18.00
CA LEU A 13 9.26 37.14 18.15
C LEU A 13 8.57 36.94 16.81
N SER A 14 9.11 36.08 15.95
CA SER A 14 8.37 35.56 14.83
C SER A 14 7.17 34.76 15.37
N SER A 15 5.99 35.39 15.39
CA SER A 15 4.74 34.66 15.56
C SER A 15 4.68 33.64 14.42
N LEU A 16 4.72 32.35 14.75
CA LEU A 16 4.37 31.29 13.82
C LEU A 16 2.95 31.57 13.32
N ALA A 17 2.85 32.09 12.11
CA ALA A 17 1.56 32.32 11.48
C ALA A 17 0.96 30.93 11.19
N TRP A 18 -0.19 30.62 11.80
CA TRP A 18 -0.99 29.45 11.44
C TRP A 18 -1.64 29.72 10.09
N SER A 19 -1.61 28.75 9.18
CA SER A 19 -2.42 28.83 7.97
C SER A 19 -3.85 28.43 8.34
N ASP A 20 -4.81 29.34 8.21
CA ASP A 20 -6.22 29.06 8.46
C ASP A 20 -6.92 28.74 7.15
N GLU A 21 -7.58 27.57 7.07
CA GLU A 21 -8.41 27.15 5.95
C GLU A 21 -9.86 26.99 6.41
N GLU A 22 -10.83 27.62 5.72
CA GLU A 22 -12.26 27.36 5.93
C GLU A 22 -12.77 26.38 4.86
N ILE A 23 -13.27 25.22 5.29
CA ILE A 23 -13.83 24.18 4.43
C ILE A 23 -15.34 24.12 4.64
N ILE A 24 -16.10 24.24 3.55
CA ILE A 24 -17.56 24.08 3.59
C ILE A 24 -17.90 22.61 3.39
N VAL A 25 -18.47 21.99 4.40
CA VAL A 25 -18.98 20.61 4.38
C VAL A 25 -20.47 20.63 4.17
N ASP A 26 -20.92 20.46 2.94
CA ASP A 26 -22.33 20.43 2.58
C ASP A 26 -22.80 18.98 2.41
N ALA A 27 -23.76 18.54 3.23
CA ALA A 27 -24.28 17.18 3.15
C ALA A 27 -25.07 16.90 1.84
N GLU A 28 -25.50 17.94 1.12
CA GLU A 28 -26.20 17.85 -0.15
C GLU A 28 -25.27 18.05 -1.37
N ALA A 29 -23.96 18.21 -1.14
CA ALA A 29 -22.99 18.33 -2.22
C ALA A 29 -23.05 17.13 -3.18
N PRO A 30 -22.76 17.33 -4.47
CA PRO A 30 -22.57 16.22 -5.40
C PRO A 30 -21.55 15.22 -4.85
N HIS A 31 -21.77 13.94 -5.11
CA HIS A 31 -20.91 12.87 -4.60
C HIS A 31 -20.74 11.77 -5.64
N HIS A 32 -19.74 10.92 -5.43
CA HIS A 32 -19.51 9.72 -6.22
C HIS A 32 -19.12 8.54 -5.32
N ALA A 33 -19.17 7.33 -5.87
CA ALA A 33 -18.73 6.14 -5.15
C ALA A 33 -17.24 6.25 -4.78
N PHE A 34 -16.90 5.92 -3.54
CA PHE A 34 -15.55 5.92 -3.02
C PHE A 34 -15.24 4.53 -2.45
N PRO A 35 -14.90 3.56 -3.31
CA PRO A 35 -14.48 2.24 -2.86
C PRO A 35 -13.17 2.36 -2.09
N HIS A 36 -13.00 1.53 -1.06
CA HIS A 36 -11.78 1.51 -0.24
C HIS A 36 -10.65 0.79 -0.98
N PHE A 37 -10.23 1.32 -2.13
CA PHE A 37 -9.24 0.73 -3.04
C PHE A 37 -7.85 0.59 -2.42
N TRP A 38 -7.54 1.34 -1.35
CA TRP A 38 -6.23 1.42 -0.71
C TRP A 38 -5.95 0.35 0.35
N GLU A 39 -6.97 -0.34 0.84
CA GLU A 39 -6.83 -1.27 1.97
C GLU A 39 -7.24 -2.71 1.63
N GLN A 40 -7.58 -2.98 0.37
CA GLN A 40 -8.00 -4.31 -0.05
C GLN A 40 -6.81 -5.25 -0.28
N MET A 41 -5.65 -4.71 -0.65
CA MET A 41 -4.43 -5.48 -0.88
C MET A 41 -3.24 -4.86 -0.17
N PHE A 42 -2.38 -5.71 0.37
CA PHE A 42 -1.09 -5.33 0.93
C PHE A 42 0.01 -6.23 0.39
N GLY A 43 1.19 -5.64 0.19
CA GLY A 43 2.40 -6.38 -0.07
C GLY A 43 2.96 -7.03 1.18
N SER A 44 3.85 -7.98 0.99
CA SER A 44 4.60 -8.62 2.07
C SER A 44 5.93 -9.15 1.57
N GLY A 45 6.74 -9.72 2.47
CA GLY A 45 7.93 -10.46 2.11
C GLY A 45 7.62 -11.73 1.32
N ARG A 46 8.65 -12.51 1.04
CA ARG A 46 8.56 -13.71 0.18
C ARG A 46 7.69 -14.83 0.76
N ALA A 47 7.20 -15.70 -0.11
CA ALA A 47 6.21 -16.75 0.17
C ALA A 47 6.49 -17.58 1.44
N ILE A 48 7.71 -18.07 1.66
CA ILE A 48 8.05 -18.93 2.80
C ILE A 48 7.86 -18.23 4.16
N LEU A 49 7.91 -16.89 4.21
CA LEU A 49 7.73 -16.14 5.45
C LEU A 49 6.30 -16.23 5.99
N THR A 50 5.32 -16.53 5.13
CA THR A 50 3.91 -16.71 5.53
C THR A 50 3.71 -17.88 6.51
N LEU A 51 4.67 -18.81 6.56
CA LEU A 51 4.67 -19.94 7.49
C LEU A 51 5.03 -19.56 8.94
N ARG A 52 5.58 -18.35 9.15
CA ARG A 52 5.95 -17.87 10.48
C ARG A 52 4.73 -17.37 11.25
N GLU A 53 4.66 -17.74 12.54
CA GLU A 53 3.58 -17.27 13.40
C GLU A 53 3.60 -15.72 13.55
N SER A 54 4.77 -15.08 13.59
CA SER A 54 4.87 -13.61 13.62
C SER A 54 4.21 -12.96 12.39
N TYR A 55 4.42 -13.51 11.19
CA TYR A 55 3.76 -13.04 9.98
C TYR A 55 2.24 -13.16 10.08
N ARG A 56 1.75 -14.34 10.52
CA ARG A 56 0.31 -14.61 10.67
C ARG A 56 -0.34 -13.74 11.75
N GLN A 57 0.39 -13.44 12.81
CA GLN A 57 -0.07 -12.54 13.86
C GLN A 57 -0.22 -11.11 13.33
N ASP A 58 0.76 -10.59 12.60
CA ASP A 58 0.72 -9.27 11.99
C ASP A 58 -0.42 -9.19 10.95
N LEU A 59 -0.59 -10.22 10.12
CA LEU A 59 -1.69 -10.33 9.16
C LEU A 59 -3.06 -10.22 9.87
N ARG A 60 -3.27 -10.97 10.96
CA ARG A 60 -4.51 -10.86 11.76
C ARG A 60 -4.71 -9.47 12.34
N THR A 61 -3.64 -8.83 12.78
CA THR A 61 -3.68 -7.47 13.35
C THR A 61 -4.11 -6.45 12.30
N VAL A 62 -3.54 -6.50 11.10
CA VAL A 62 -3.90 -5.60 10.00
C VAL A 62 -5.31 -5.92 9.47
N LYS A 63 -5.65 -7.21 9.29
CA LYS A 63 -6.99 -7.64 8.87
C LYS A 63 -8.10 -7.15 9.80
N LYS A 64 -7.85 -7.09 11.10
CA LYS A 64 -8.82 -6.59 12.09
C LYS A 64 -9.06 -5.08 11.97
N ALA A 65 -8.12 -4.34 11.43
CA ALA A 65 -8.13 -2.87 11.38
C ALA A 65 -8.51 -2.31 10.01
N THR A 66 -8.55 -3.14 8.96
CA THR A 66 -8.74 -2.75 7.56
C THR A 66 -9.60 -3.77 6.81
N ASP A 67 -9.99 -3.45 5.57
CA ASP A 67 -10.67 -4.40 4.67
C ASP A 67 -9.66 -5.26 3.86
N PHE A 68 -8.62 -5.75 4.51
CA PHE A 68 -7.56 -6.57 3.92
C PHE A 68 -8.13 -7.86 3.29
N LYS A 69 -8.16 -7.92 1.98
CA LYS A 69 -8.71 -9.04 1.20
C LYS A 69 -7.65 -9.87 0.52
N PHE A 70 -6.59 -9.23 0.01
CA PHE A 70 -5.56 -9.88 -0.80
C PHE A 70 -4.15 -9.57 -0.28
N VAL A 71 -3.28 -10.56 -0.26
CA VAL A 71 -1.85 -10.37 0.02
C VAL A 71 -1.01 -10.77 -1.18
N ARG A 72 -0.09 -9.89 -1.57
CA ARG A 72 0.94 -10.13 -2.57
C ARG A 72 2.27 -10.41 -1.91
N PHE A 73 2.97 -11.42 -2.37
CA PHE A 73 4.33 -11.77 -1.95
C PHE A 73 5.12 -12.33 -3.13
N HIS A 74 6.43 -12.15 -3.08
CA HIS A 74 7.37 -12.69 -4.06
C HIS A 74 7.60 -14.19 -3.88
N ALA A 75 8.10 -14.83 -4.94
CA ALA A 75 8.89 -16.03 -4.85
C ALA A 75 8.12 -17.32 -4.48
N ILE A 76 6.87 -17.48 -4.99
CA ILE A 76 6.15 -18.75 -4.80
C ILE A 76 6.86 -19.92 -5.50
N PHE A 77 7.57 -19.68 -6.61
CA PHE A 77 8.32 -20.71 -7.33
C PHE A 77 9.81 -20.81 -6.94
N HIS A 78 10.25 -20.03 -5.96
CA HIS A 78 11.62 -20.13 -5.44
C HIS A 78 11.90 -21.51 -4.85
N ASP A 79 13.15 -21.95 -4.97
CA ASP A 79 13.56 -23.30 -4.54
C ASP A 79 13.32 -23.60 -3.05
N GLU A 80 13.26 -22.56 -2.18
CA GLU A 80 12.94 -22.77 -0.76
C GLU A 80 11.49 -23.21 -0.51
N VAL A 81 10.55 -22.91 -1.44
CA VAL A 81 9.17 -23.41 -1.41
C VAL A 81 9.09 -24.82 -1.99
N GLY A 82 9.99 -25.14 -2.92
CA GLY A 82 10.21 -26.48 -3.43
C GLY A 82 9.12 -27.02 -4.36
N ILE A 83 8.40 -26.13 -5.04
CA ILE A 83 7.30 -26.54 -5.95
C ILE A 83 7.84 -27.33 -7.16
N TYR A 84 9.01 -26.95 -7.69
CA TYR A 84 9.56 -27.53 -8.92
C TYR A 84 10.89 -28.23 -8.65
N ASP A 85 11.02 -29.43 -9.18
CA ASP A 85 12.28 -30.16 -9.26
C ASP A 85 12.37 -30.97 -10.57
N GLU A 86 13.56 -31.45 -10.91
CA GLU A 86 13.80 -32.35 -12.04
C GLU A 86 14.61 -33.58 -11.59
N ASP A 87 14.24 -34.73 -12.16
CA ASP A 87 15.03 -35.93 -12.00
C ASP A 87 16.37 -35.86 -12.77
N LYS A 88 17.19 -36.90 -12.68
CA LYS A 88 18.49 -37.01 -13.38
C LYS A 88 18.37 -36.99 -14.92
N ARG A 89 17.18 -37.21 -15.46
CA ARG A 89 16.87 -37.20 -16.90
C ARG A 89 16.27 -35.87 -17.34
N GLY A 90 16.06 -34.94 -16.39
CA GLY A 90 15.41 -33.66 -16.63
C GLY A 90 13.88 -33.73 -16.68
N ALA A 91 13.27 -34.83 -16.24
CA ALA A 91 11.82 -34.87 -16.17
C ALA A 91 11.34 -34.05 -14.94
N PRO A 92 10.35 -33.13 -15.15
CA PRO A 92 9.85 -32.29 -14.06
C PRO A 92 9.08 -33.10 -13.03
N SER A 93 9.19 -32.71 -11.76
CA SER A 93 8.36 -33.16 -10.65
C SER A 93 7.89 -31.98 -9.83
N TYR A 94 6.70 -32.09 -9.25
CA TYR A 94 6.06 -31.02 -8.51
C TYR A 94 5.76 -31.45 -7.07
N ASN A 95 5.99 -30.54 -6.12
CA ASN A 95 5.65 -30.73 -4.71
C ASN A 95 4.95 -29.48 -4.17
N PHE A 96 3.69 -29.60 -3.83
CA PHE A 96 2.87 -28.48 -3.37
C PHE A 96 2.75 -28.37 -1.85
N SER A 97 3.50 -29.18 -1.08
CA SER A 97 3.34 -29.26 0.38
C SER A 97 3.50 -27.91 1.10
N TYR A 98 4.44 -27.08 0.67
CA TYR A 98 4.59 -25.74 1.25
C TYR A 98 3.61 -24.72 0.65
N ALA A 99 3.33 -24.81 -0.65
CA ALA A 99 2.30 -23.97 -1.27
C ALA A 99 0.94 -24.14 -0.56
N ASP A 100 0.57 -25.40 -0.24
CA ASP A 100 -0.64 -25.72 0.52
C ASP A 100 -0.64 -25.02 1.90
N GLN A 101 0.43 -25.18 2.67
CA GLN A 101 0.53 -24.57 4.00
C GLN A 101 0.52 -23.03 3.95
N ILE A 102 1.08 -22.45 2.90
CA ILE A 102 1.09 -21.00 2.63
C ILE A 102 -0.35 -20.53 2.40
N TYR A 103 -1.05 -21.10 1.42
CA TYR A 103 -2.39 -20.65 1.05
C TYR A 103 -3.47 -21.05 2.05
N ASP A 104 -3.39 -22.25 2.64
CA ASP A 104 -4.25 -22.64 3.77
C ASP A 104 -4.14 -21.62 4.92
N GLY A 105 -2.91 -21.20 5.24
CA GLY A 105 -2.65 -20.23 6.30
C GLY A 105 -3.23 -18.86 6.00
N LEU A 106 -3.23 -18.41 4.74
CA LEU A 106 -3.85 -17.15 4.33
C LEU A 106 -5.39 -17.23 4.39
N LEU A 107 -5.96 -18.26 3.78
CA LEU A 107 -7.42 -18.46 3.73
C LEU A 107 -8.01 -18.66 5.12
N ALA A 108 -7.31 -19.39 6.01
CA ALA A 108 -7.72 -19.56 7.42
C ALA A 108 -7.76 -18.22 8.19
N ASN A 109 -7.05 -17.20 7.73
CA ASN A 109 -7.07 -15.84 8.27
C ASN A 109 -7.97 -14.89 7.45
N GLY A 110 -8.76 -15.41 6.52
CA GLY A 110 -9.72 -14.63 5.72
C GLY A 110 -9.06 -13.67 4.71
N VAL A 111 -7.84 -13.99 4.26
CA VAL A 111 -7.09 -13.23 3.24
C VAL A 111 -6.80 -14.15 2.06
N ARG A 112 -7.07 -13.70 0.84
CA ARG A 112 -6.79 -14.41 -0.40
C ARG A 112 -5.39 -14.09 -0.92
N PRO A 113 -4.74 -14.99 -1.65
CA PRO A 113 -3.52 -14.65 -2.36
C PRO A 113 -3.82 -13.78 -3.58
N TYR A 114 -2.96 -12.78 -3.79
CA TYR A 114 -2.68 -12.18 -5.09
C TYR A 114 -1.39 -12.82 -5.55
N VAL A 115 -1.51 -13.78 -6.47
CA VAL A 115 -0.45 -14.75 -6.79
C VAL A 115 0.54 -14.12 -7.77
N GLU A 116 1.72 -13.75 -7.29
CA GLU A 116 2.85 -13.39 -8.15
C GLU A 116 3.60 -14.66 -8.57
N LEU A 117 3.60 -14.97 -9.87
CA LEU A 117 4.24 -16.15 -10.43
C LEU A 117 5.75 -15.90 -10.63
N SER A 118 6.52 -15.96 -9.55
CA SER A 118 7.96 -15.73 -9.46
C SER A 118 8.61 -16.58 -8.35
N PHE A 119 9.92 -16.62 -8.20
CA PHE A 119 10.94 -16.41 -9.20
C PHE A 119 11.27 -17.73 -9.90
N MET A 120 12.24 -17.70 -10.85
CA MET A 120 12.55 -18.88 -11.64
C MET A 120 13.16 -19.99 -10.77
N PRO A 121 12.60 -21.23 -10.78
CA PRO A 121 13.29 -22.36 -10.16
C PRO A 121 14.68 -22.56 -10.77
N ARG A 122 15.70 -22.79 -9.96
CA ARG A 122 17.11 -22.89 -10.41
C ARG A 122 17.27 -23.92 -11.52
N LYS A 123 16.66 -25.08 -11.41
CA LYS A 123 16.72 -26.15 -12.42
C LYS A 123 16.00 -25.80 -13.73
N LEU A 124 15.07 -24.85 -13.73
CA LEU A 124 14.37 -24.40 -14.92
C LEU A 124 15.02 -23.18 -15.57
N ALA A 125 15.85 -22.45 -14.86
CA ALA A 125 16.50 -21.24 -15.35
C ALA A 125 17.43 -21.49 -16.56
N SER A 126 17.44 -20.58 -17.51
CA SER A 126 18.37 -20.60 -18.65
C SER A 126 19.82 -20.36 -18.22
N ARG A 127 20.01 -19.64 -17.12
CA ARG A 127 21.31 -19.35 -16.50
C ARG A 127 21.12 -18.99 -15.03
N GLU A 128 22.15 -19.18 -14.20
CA GLU A 128 22.11 -18.82 -12.80
C GLU A 128 22.52 -17.35 -12.62
N VAL A 129 21.53 -16.46 -12.68
CA VAL A 129 21.69 -15.03 -12.35
C VAL A 129 20.75 -14.73 -11.20
N GLU A 130 21.33 -14.33 -10.09
CA GLU A 130 20.63 -14.03 -8.84
C GLU A 130 20.45 -12.52 -8.67
N GLN A 131 19.29 -12.12 -8.14
CA GLN A 131 19.08 -10.78 -7.64
C GLN A 131 19.70 -10.62 -6.24
N ASN A 132 20.06 -9.39 -5.86
CA ASN A 132 20.79 -9.09 -4.63
C ASN A 132 19.99 -9.25 -3.32
N PHE A 133 18.79 -9.77 -3.38
CA PHE A 133 18.04 -10.11 -2.18
C PHE A 133 18.73 -11.22 -1.39
N LYS A 134 18.61 -11.18 -0.07
CA LYS A 134 19.30 -12.10 0.83
C LYS A 134 18.97 -13.58 0.59
N TYR A 135 17.85 -13.87 -0.05
CA TYR A 135 17.44 -15.23 -0.42
C TYR A 135 17.80 -15.62 -1.87
N HIS A 136 18.54 -14.75 -2.58
CA HIS A 136 19.16 -15.03 -3.88
C HIS A 136 18.22 -15.60 -4.95
N PRO A 137 17.10 -14.92 -5.30
CA PRO A 137 16.18 -15.43 -6.30
C PRO A 137 16.79 -15.39 -7.70
N ILE A 138 16.52 -16.41 -8.50
CA ILE A 138 16.95 -16.48 -9.90
C ILE A 138 16.03 -15.63 -10.78
N VAL A 139 16.62 -14.71 -11.54
CA VAL A 139 15.91 -13.72 -12.36
C VAL A 139 16.11 -13.92 -13.87
N ALA A 140 16.52 -15.11 -14.28
CA ALA A 140 16.69 -15.48 -15.69
C ALA A 140 15.41 -16.07 -16.29
N PRO A 141 15.22 -15.95 -17.63
CA PRO A 141 14.17 -16.68 -18.34
C PRO A 141 14.27 -18.20 -18.14
N PRO A 142 13.17 -18.95 -18.35
CA PRO A 142 13.25 -20.40 -18.39
C PRO A 142 14.12 -20.86 -19.57
N ARG A 143 14.86 -21.96 -19.41
CA ARG A 143 15.58 -22.60 -20.52
C ARG A 143 14.67 -23.38 -21.46
N ASP A 144 13.46 -23.69 -20.97
CA ASP A 144 12.44 -24.47 -21.68
C ASP A 144 11.06 -23.96 -21.30
N TYR A 145 10.42 -23.27 -22.24
CA TYR A 145 9.10 -22.70 -22.02
C TYR A 145 7.99 -23.75 -21.91
N ALA A 146 8.15 -24.94 -22.50
CA ALA A 146 7.17 -26.02 -22.32
C ALA A 146 7.17 -26.54 -20.88
N LYS A 147 8.33 -26.59 -20.22
CA LYS A 147 8.43 -26.93 -18.80
C LYS A 147 7.89 -25.82 -17.91
N TRP A 148 8.08 -24.54 -18.28
CA TRP A 148 7.46 -23.42 -17.58
C TRP A 148 5.95 -23.46 -17.67
N GLU A 149 5.37 -23.68 -18.86
CA GLU A 149 3.94 -23.89 -19.06
C GLU A 149 3.43 -25.06 -18.19
N GLY A 150 4.19 -26.19 -18.18
CA GLY A 150 3.89 -27.35 -17.37
C GLY A 150 3.85 -27.04 -15.86
N LEU A 151 4.82 -26.24 -15.36
CA LEU A 151 4.83 -25.79 -13.95
C LEU A 151 3.58 -24.94 -13.64
N VAL A 152 3.31 -23.92 -14.46
CA VAL A 152 2.16 -23.02 -14.27
C VAL A 152 0.85 -23.79 -14.32
N ALA A 153 0.70 -24.72 -15.29
CA ALA A 153 -0.50 -25.53 -15.44
C ALA A 153 -0.69 -26.49 -14.26
N ALA A 154 0.36 -27.19 -13.83
CA ALA A 154 0.31 -28.11 -12.69
C ALA A 154 -0.05 -27.37 -11.39
N PHE A 155 0.55 -26.20 -11.18
CA PHE A 155 0.27 -25.35 -10.03
C PHE A 155 -1.19 -24.88 -10.02
N ALA A 156 -1.67 -24.32 -11.12
CA ALA A 156 -3.06 -23.85 -11.23
C ALA A 156 -4.09 -24.99 -11.08
N ALA A 157 -3.81 -26.14 -11.68
CA ALA A 157 -4.67 -27.33 -11.56
C ALA A 157 -4.74 -27.82 -10.11
N HIS A 158 -3.59 -27.88 -9.40
CA HIS A 158 -3.52 -28.24 -8.00
C HIS A 158 -4.32 -27.26 -7.11
N LEU A 159 -4.21 -25.94 -7.35
CA LEU A 159 -4.98 -24.95 -6.61
C LEU A 159 -6.49 -25.15 -6.79
N ILE A 160 -6.93 -25.43 -8.04
CA ILE A 160 -8.34 -25.71 -8.32
C ILE A 160 -8.80 -27.02 -7.64
N GLU A 161 -7.98 -28.07 -7.70
CA GLU A 161 -8.29 -29.35 -7.05
C GLU A 161 -8.44 -29.17 -5.53
N ARG A 162 -7.57 -28.37 -4.90
CA ARG A 162 -7.55 -28.18 -3.46
C ARG A 162 -8.65 -27.24 -2.96
N TYR A 163 -8.85 -26.10 -3.61
CA TYR A 163 -9.71 -25.02 -3.12
C TYR A 163 -11.02 -24.86 -3.88
N GLY A 164 -11.16 -25.55 -5.00
CA GLY A 164 -12.30 -25.38 -5.92
C GLY A 164 -12.19 -24.17 -6.80
N ILE A 165 -12.76 -24.26 -8.03
CA ILE A 165 -12.71 -23.19 -9.00
C ILE A 165 -13.45 -21.92 -8.53
N GLU A 166 -14.50 -22.05 -7.72
CA GLU A 166 -15.27 -20.89 -7.22
C GLU A 166 -14.44 -20.02 -6.28
N GLU A 167 -13.49 -20.57 -5.54
CA GLU A 167 -12.55 -19.82 -4.73
C GLU A 167 -11.39 -19.29 -5.59
N VAL A 168 -10.72 -20.14 -6.39
CA VAL A 168 -9.52 -19.76 -7.15
C VAL A 168 -9.83 -18.74 -8.24
N ALA A 169 -11.01 -18.74 -8.81
CA ALA A 169 -11.44 -17.72 -9.78
C ALA A 169 -11.60 -16.32 -9.16
N GLN A 170 -11.57 -16.19 -7.83
CA GLN A 170 -11.54 -14.90 -7.13
C GLN A 170 -10.12 -14.37 -6.92
N TRP A 171 -9.09 -15.20 -7.16
CA TRP A 171 -7.70 -14.80 -7.05
C TRP A 171 -7.23 -14.11 -8.31
N TYR A 172 -6.09 -13.39 -8.21
CA TYR A 172 -5.41 -12.76 -9.33
C TYR A 172 -4.05 -13.41 -9.51
N PHE A 173 -3.64 -13.63 -10.74
CA PHE A 173 -2.35 -14.20 -11.11
C PHE A 173 -1.54 -13.16 -11.86
N GLU A 174 -0.51 -12.65 -11.24
CA GLU A 174 0.42 -11.67 -11.78
C GLU A 174 1.68 -12.36 -12.27
N VAL A 175 2.14 -12.01 -13.47
CA VAL A 175 3.31 -12.64 -14.06
C VAL A 175 4.56 -11.85 -13.69
N TRP A 176 5.40 -12.44 -12.83
CA TRP A 176 6.70 -11.92 -12.44
C TRP A 176 6.66 -10.69 -11.52
N ASN A 177 7.87 -10.10 -11.27
CA ASN A 177 8.12 -8.86 -10.54
C ASN A 177 9.13 -8.00 -11.26
N GLU A 178 8.81 -6.75 -11.55
CA GLU A 178 9.67 -5.67 -12.05
C GLU A 178 10.63 -6.06 -13.18
N PRO A 179 10.12 -6.65 -14.29
CA PRO A 179 10.94 -7.14 -15.37
C PRO A 179 11.67 -6.06 -16.19
N ASN A 180 11.41 -4.80 -15.91
CA ASN A 180 12.04 -3.65 -16.57
C ASN A 180 13.31 -3.17 -15.87
N ILE A 181 13.65 -3.74 -14.73
CA ILE A 181 14.89 -3.47 -13.98
C ILE A 181 15.66 -4.79 -13.71
N ASP A 182 16.51 -4.84 -12.70
CA ASP A 182 17.43 -5.96 -12.41
C ASP A 182 16.76 -7.23 -11.86
N PHE A 183 15.43 -7.29 -11.83
CA PHE A 183 14.68 -8.53 -11.58
C PHE A 183 14.41 -9.38 -12.84
N TRP A 184 14.97 -9.00 -13.98
CA TRP A 184 14.89 -9.77 -15.22
C TRP A 184 16.10 -9.56 -16.10
N VAL A 185 16.71 -10.66 -16.53
CA VAL A 185 17.90 -10.63 -17.38
C VAL A 185 17.69 -11.22 -18.79
N GLY A 186 16.43 -11.36 -19.21
CA GLY A 186 16.10 -11.71 -20.60
C GLY A 186 16.51 -10.59 -21.56
N VAL A 187 16.86 -10.95 -22.81
CA VAL A 187 17.34 -9.98 -23.81
C VAL A 187 16.56 -10.15 -25.12
N PRO A 188 15.97 -9.08 -25.66
CA PRO A 188 15.74 -7.78 -25.04
C PRO A 188 14.78 -7.90 -23.86
N ALA A 189 14.94 -7.07 -22.81
CA ALA A 189 14.17 -7.23 -21.57
C ALA A 189 12.66 -7.27 -21.80
N GLN A 190 12.09 -6.27 -22.45
CA GLN A 190 10.66 -6.17 -22.72
C GLN A 190 10.13 -7.35 -23.59
N GLY A 191 10.77 -7.64 -24.72
CA GLY A 191 10.31 -8.69 -25.62
C GLY A 191 10.40 -10.09 -25.00
N SER A 192 11.47 -10.38 -24.26
CA SER A 192 11.63 -11.67 -23.57
C SER A 192 10.66 -11.83 -22.40
N TYR A 193 10.33 -10.74 -21.70
CA TYR A 193 9.29 -10.77 -20.69
C TYR A 193 7.88 -10.98 -21.31
N PHE A 194 7.57 -10.30 -22.43
CA PHE A 194 6.30 -10.54 -23.13
C PHE A 194 6.18 -12.01 -23.57
N THR A 195 7.28 -12.62 -24.02
CA THR A 195 7.29 -14.06 -24.30
C THR A 195 6.97 -14.90 -23.05
N LEU A 196 7.53 -14.57 -21.87
CA LEU A 196 7.19 -15.25 -20.63
C LEU A 196 5.71 -15.10 -20.28
N TYR A 197 5.19 -13.88 -20.42
CA TYR A 197 3.79 -13.58 -20.17
C TYR A 197 2.85 -14.39 -21.08
N ASP A 198 3.14 -14.45 -22.37
CA ASP A 198 2.33 -15.17 -23.38
C ASP A 198 2.21 -16.66 -23.02
N HIS A 199 3.34 -17.31 -22.72
CA HIS A 199 3.39 -18.72 -22.30
C HIS A 199 2.63 -18.93 -20.98
N THR A 200 2.79 -18.04 -20.02
CA THR A 200 2.12 -18.11 -18.72
C THR A 200 0.61 -17.94 -18.85
N ALA A 201 0.17 -16.91 -19.58
CA ALA A 201 -1.23 -16.62 -19.79
C ALA A 201 -1.97 -17.76 -20.52
N LYS A 202 -1.33 -18.28 -21.55
CA LYS A 202 -1.85 -19.43 -22.30
C LYS A 202 -1.99 -20.67 -21.40
N ALA A 203 -0.95 -21.02 -20.66
CA ALA A 203 -0.96 -22.18 -19.75
C ALA A 203 -2.07 -22.05 -18.70
N LEU A 204 -2.20 -20.88 -18.06
CA LEU A 204 -3.21 -20.64 -17.04
C LEU A 204 -4.63 -20.74 -17.60
N LYS A 205 -4.90 -20.08 -18.74
CA LYS A 205 -6.23 -20.10 -19.38
C LYS A 205 -6.60 -21.46 -19.98
N GLN A 206 -5.64 -22.29 -20.36
CA GLN A 206 -5.88 -23.67 -20.77
C GLN A 206 -6.35 -24.56 -19.61
N VAL A 207 -5.85 -24.32 -18.39
CA VAL A 207 -6.34 -25.02 -17.20
C VAL A 207 -7.78 -24.63 -16.89
N ASN A 208 -8.08 -23.32 -16.83
CA ASN A 208 -9.44 -22.82 -16.69
C ASN A 208 -9.55 -21.35 -17.14
N SER A 209 -10.47 -21.05 -18.05
CA SER A 209 -10.67 -19.72 -18.60
C SER A 209 -11.13 -18.66 -17.57
N ARG A 210 -11.65 -19.09 -16.42
CA ARG A 210 -12.09 -18.20 -15.31
C ARG A 210 -10.93 -17.65 -14.47
N LEU A 211 -9.72 -18.23 -14.59
CA LEU A 211 -8.55 -17.72 -13.87
C LEU A 211 -8.16 -16.35 -14.42
N ARG A 212 -7.90 -15.39 -13.52
CA ARG A 212 -7.62 -13.99 -13.89
C ARG A 212 -6.11 -13.74 -13.92
N ILE A 213 -5.59 -13.34 -15.08
CA ILE A 213 -4.17 -13.11 -15.30
C ILE A 213 -3.88 -11.69 -15.75
N GLY A 214 -2.77 -11.12 -15.26
CA GLY A 214 -2.31 -9.79 -15.64
C GLY A 214 -0.82 -9.57 -15.37
N GLY A 215 -0.41 -8.34 -15.64
CA GLY A 215 0.94 -7.80 -15.54
C GLY A 215 0.96 -6.38 -16.11
N PRO A 216 2.11 -5.82 -16.47
CA PRO A 216 3.45 -6.42 -16.50
C PRO A 216 4.21 -6.36 -15.17
N ALA A 217 3.60 -5.86 -14.08
CA ALA A 217 4.23 -5.72 -12.76
C ALA A 217 5.56 -4.94 -12.80
N THR A 218 5.64 -3.93 -13.64
CA THR A 218 6.85 -3.14 -13.87
C THR A 218 7.09 -2.11 -12.78
N ALA A 219 8.35 -1.87 -12.43
CA ALA A 219 8.73 -0.69 -11.67
C ALA A 219 8.42 0.59 -12.47
N GLN A 220 8.16 1.69 -11.74
CA GLN A 220 8.15 3.05 -12.29
C GLN A 220 7.10 3.29 -13.39
N ALA A 221 5.95 2.61 -13.27
CA ALA A 221 4.83 2.76 -14.21
C ALA A 221 5.24 2.55 -15.69
N ALA A 222 6.14 1.61 -15.96
CA ALA A 222 6.71 1.39 -17.28
C ALA A 222 5.89 0.38 -18.11
N TRP A 223 6.01 0.45 -19.44
CA TRP A 223 5.55 -0.51 -20.44
C TRP A 223 4.04 -0.70 -20.61
N ILE A 224 3.18 -0.03 -19.86
CA ILE A 224 1.73 -0.30 -19.83
C ILE A 224 1.10 -0.26 -21.24
N GLY A 225 1.23 0.83 -21.95
CA GLY A 225 0.67 0.96 -23.31
C GLY A 225 1.25 -0.05 -24.30
N ALA A 226 2.57 -0.33 -24.22
CA ALA A 226 3.22 -1.35 -25.06
C ALA A 226 2.74 -2.76 -24.74
N PHE A 227 2.54 -3.09 -23.46
CA PHE A 227 2.06 -4.38 -22.99
C PHE A 227 0.61 -4.64 -23.42
N ILE A 228 -0.28 -3.67 -23.23
CA ILE A 228 -1.69 -3.80 -23.69
C ILE A 228 -1.76 -4.00 -25.21
N ARG A 229 -0.96 -3.23 -25.96
CA ARG A 229 -0.88 -3.37 -27.42
C ARG A 229 -0.39 -4.76 -27.81
N HIS A 230 0.69 -5.27 -27.21
CA HIS A 230 1.19 -6.61 -27.44
C HIS A 230 0.11 -7.67 -27.21
N CYS A 231 -0.60 -7.61 -26.08
CA CYS A 231 -1.67 -8.55 -25.75
C CYS A 231 -2.82 -8.48 -26.76
N ALA A 232 -3.18 -7.28 -27.22
CA ALA A 232 -4.25 -7.09 -28.20
C ALA A 232 -3.87 -7.63 -29.60
N GLU A 233 -2.66 -7.30 -30.09
CA GLU A 233 -2.17 -7.70 -31.42
C GLU A 233 -1.93 -9.20 -31.51
N ASN A 234 -1.52 -9.86 -30.43
CA ASN A 234 -1.22 -11.29 -30.40
C ASN A 234 -2.34 -12.15 -29.81
N ALA A 235 -3.51 -11.57 -29.52
CA ALA A 235 -4.65 -12.23 -28.89
C ALA A 235 -4.29 -12.95 -27.57
N VAL A 236 -3.38 -12.36 -26.78
CA VAL A 236 -2.98 -12.88 -25.47
C VAL A 236 -3.99 -12.44 -24.42
N PRO A 237 -4.44 -13.35 -23.54
CA PRO A 237 -5.33 -13.00 -22.43
C PRO A 237 -4.75 -11.94 -21.49
N LEU A 238 -5.58 -10.96 -21.10
CA LEU A 238 -5.25 -9.90 -20.17
C LEU A 238 -6.52 -9.52 -19.40
N ASP A 239 -6.59 -9.81 -18.10
CA ASP A 239 -7.75 -9.52 -17.27
C ASP A 239 -7.56 -8.26 -16.41
N PHE A 240 -6.31 -7.85 -16.16
CA PHE A 240 -5.95 -6.62 -15.44
C PHE A 240 -4.53 -6.17 -15.83
N VAL A 241 -4.23 -4.91 -15.65
CA VAL A 241 -2.85 -4.41 -15.68
C VAL A 241 -2.34 -4.15 -14.28
N SER A 242 -1.03 -4.38 -14.05
CA SER A 242 -0.39 -4.07 -12.78
C SER A 242 0.96 -3.40 -12.97
N THR A 243 1.34 -2.55 -12.03
CA THR A 243 2.61 -1.83 -12.02
C THR A 243 2.93 -1.28 -10.65
N HIS A 244 4.14 -0.72 -10.47
CA HIS A 244 4.63 -0.18 -9.22
C HIS A 244 5.05 1.28 -9.35
N VAL A 245 5.00 2.01 -8.23
CA VAL A 245 5.60 3.33 -8.09
C VAL A 245 5.90 3.64 -6.63
N TYR A 246 7.04 4.27 -6.41
CA TYR A 246 7.41 4.80 -5.11
C TYR A 246 7.50 6.33 -5.19
N ALA A 247 7.13 7.02 -4.10
CA ALA A 247 7.09 8.48 -4.14
C ALA A 247 8.48 9.13 -4.25
N ASN A 248 9.54 8.36 -4.13
CA ASN A 248 10.93 8.78 -4.39
C ASN A 248 11.50 8.23 -5.70
N ASP A 249 10.69 7.66 -6.58
CA ASP A 249 11.09 7.38 -7.96
C ASP A 249 11.45 8.67 -8.69
N THR A 250 12.33 8.56 -9.67
CA THR A 250 12.74 9.75 -10.42
C THR A 250 11.71 10.12 -11.50
N PRO A 251 11.36 11.39 -11.65
CA PRO A 251 10.47 11.83 -12.73
C PRO A 251 10.96 11.45 -14.12
N GLU A 252 12.26 11.35 -14.31
CA GLU A 252 12.86 10.90 -15.58
C GLU A 252 12.46 9.46 -15.90
N ASN A 253 12.53 8.56 -14.92
CA ASN A 253 12.18 7.15 -15.13
C ASN A 253 10.67 6.93 -15.28
N VAL A 254 9.84 7.67 -14.53
CA VAL A 254 8.38 7.49 -14.55
C VAL A 254 7.75 8.22 -15.76
N PHE A 255 8.21 9.44 -16.06
CA PHE A 255 7.55 10.33 -17.04
C PHE A 255 8.45 10.72 -18.22
N GLY A 256 9.71 10.35 -18.23
CA GLY A 256 10.68 10.85 -19.23
C GLY A 256 10.92 12.36 -19.12
N SER A 257 10.75 12.95 -17.94
CA SER A 257 10.78 14.38 -17.68
C SER A 257 11.77 14.72 -16.57
N HIS A 258 12.41 15.88 -16.66
CA HIS A 258 13.27 16.43 -15.58
C HIS A 258 12.50 17.40 -14.66
N GLU A 259 11.17 17.43 -14.74
CA GLU A 259 10.32 18.19 -13.82
C GLU A 259 10.54 17.73 -12.38
N LYS A 260 10.60 18.69 -11.44
CA LYS A 260 10.60 18.34 -10.02
C LYS A 260 9.17 18.03 -9.57
N ILE A 261 8.91 16.77 -9.29
CA ILE A 261 7.61 16.30 -8.79
C ILE A 261 7.71 16.12 -7.28
N PRO A 262 6.85 16.79 -6.49
CA PRO A 262 6.80 16.57 -5.04
C PRO A 262 6.48 15.14 -4.68
N ARG A 263 7.00 14.65 -3.56
CA ARG A 263 6.71 13.31 -3.01
C ARG A 263 5.21 13.05 -2.86
N ALA A 264 4.44 14.05 -2.44
CA ALA A 264 2.99 13.98 -2.31
C ALA A 264 2.25 13.72 -3.64
N GLU A 265 2.87 14.04 -4.78
CA GLU A 265 2.20 13.96 -6.08
C GLU A 265 2.64 12.78 -6.94
N MET A 266 3.86 12.26 -6.72
CA MET A 266 4.50 11.27 -7.58
C MET A 266 3.61 10.07 -7.86
N VAL A 267 3.07 9.43 -6.79
CA VAL A 267 2.25 8.21 -6.92
C VAL A 267 1.01 8.46 -7.76
N CYS A 268 0.27 9.52 -7.48
CA CYS A 268 -1.00 9.75 -8.18
C CYS A 268 -0.83 10.40 -9.56
N ARG A 269 0.27 11.10 -9.82
CA ARG A 269 0.63 11.47 -11.20
C ARG A 269 0.98 10.24 -12.04
N ALA A 270 1.69 9.26 -11.46
CA ALA A 270 1.94 7.99 -12.13
C ALA A 270 0.63 7.21 -12.34
N ALA A 271 -0.27 7.20 -11.34
CA ALA A 271 -1.58 6.57 -11.46
C ALA A 271 -2.40 7.21 -12.61
N LYS A 272 -2.41 8.54 -12.69
CA LYS A 272 -3.08 9.23 -13.80
C LYS A 272 -2.47 8.90 -15.16
N LYS A 273 -1.14 8.85 -15.27
CA LYS A 273 -0.45 8.45 -16.50
C LYS A 273 -0.90 7.06 -16.95
N VAL A 274 -0.89 6.08 -16.05
CA VAL A 274 -1.30 4.70 -16.35
C VAL A 274 -2.78 4.62 -16.71
N HIS A 275 -3.64 5.32 -15.98
CA HIS A 275 -5.06 5.41 -16.27
C HIS A 275 -5.30 5.97 -17.69
N ASP A 276 -4.65 7.08 -18.05
CA ASP A 276 -4.77 7.69 -19.36
C ASP A 276 -4.23 6.76 -20.48
N GLU A 277 -3.13 6.01 -20.24
CA GLU A 277 -2.61 5.01 -21.17
C GLU A 277 -3.59 3.85 -21.39
N VAL A 278 -4.26 3.39 -20.34
CA VAL A 278 -5.29 2.34 -20.40
C VAL A 278 -6.50 2.83 -21.21
N GLU A 279 -7.04 4.00 -20.87
CA GLU A 279 -8.22 4.56 -21.55
C GLU A 279 -7.97 4.86 -23.02
N ALA A 280 -6.74 5.23 -23.39
CA ALA A 280 -6.34 5.45 -24.79
C ALA A 280 -5.94 4.17 -25.54
N SER A 281 -5.95 3.01 -24.88
CA SER A 281 -5.45 1.74 -25.42
C SER A 281 -6.51 0.97 -26.23
N ALA A 282 -6.10 -0.20 -26.77
CA ALA A 282 -7.01 -1.15 -27.41
C ALA A 282 -7.92 -1.89 -26.38
N ARG A 283 -7.75 -1.66 -25.07
CA ARG A 283 -8.55 -2.26 -23.99
C ARG A 283 -8.90 -1.21 -22.91
N PRO A 284 -9.69 -0.18 -23.26
CA PRO A 284 -10.12 0.80 -22.28
C PRO A 284 -10.94 0.13 -21.18
N GLY A 285 -10.79 0.62 -19.95
CA GLY A 285 -11.48 0.10 -18.78
C GLY A 285 -10.96 -1.26 -18.26
N VAL A 286 -9.82 -1.77 -18.75
CA VAL A 286 -9.18 -2.92 -18.10
C VAL A 286 -8.75 -2.52 -16.69
N PRO A 287 -9.06 -3.33 -15.64
CA PRO A 287 -8.72 -2.97 -14.25
C PRO A 287 -7.24 -2.66 -14.06
N ILE A 288 -6.94 -1.62 -13.28
CA ILE A 288 -5.58 -1.15 -12.97
C ILE A 288 -5.28 -1.46 -11.52
N PHE A 289 -4.21 -2.21 -11.25
CA PHE A 289 -3.76 -2.54 -9.91
C PHE A 289 -2.34 -1.99 -9.68
N TRP A 290 -2.18 -1.22 -8.62
CA TRP A 290 -0.86 -0.86 -8.13
C TRP A 290 -0.42 -1.94 -7.15
N SER A 291 0.27 -2.95 -7.67
CA SER A 291 0.67 -4.11 -6.88
C SER A 291 1.81 -3.82 -5.90
N GLU A 292 2.46 -2.66 -6.04
CA GLU A 292 3.31 -2.04 -5.00
C GLU A 292 3.25 -0.52 -5.07
N TYR A 293 3.18 0.13 -3.88
CA TYR A 293 3.45 1.56 -3.72
C TYR A 293 3.88 1.87 -2.29
N ASN A 294 4.70 2.88 -2.10
CA ASN A 294 5.03 3.45 -0.79
C ASN A 294 5.62 4.88 -0.96
N ALA A 295 5.81 5.57 0.16
CA ALA A 295 6.47 6.87 0.23
C ALA A 295 7.97 6.81 -0.11
N THR A 296 8.59 5.64 -0.03
CA THR A 296 10.00 5.40 -0.36
C THR A 296 10.25 3.92 -0.61
N TYR A 297 11.20 3.60 -1.50
CA TYR A 297 11.77 2.24 -1.64
C TYR A 297 13.08 2.05 -0.84
N PHE A 298 13.48 3.05 -0.06
CA PHE A 298 14.59 2.95 0.90
C PHE A 298 14.11 2.72 2.31
N ASN A 299 14.92 2.03 3.11
CA ASN A 299 14.71 1.94 4.54
C ASN A 299 15.03 3.29 5.21
N ASP A 300 14.02 4.10 5.48
CA ASP A 300 14.15 5.42 6.11
C ASP A 300 13.18 5.56 7.29
N PRO A 301 13.70 5.51 8.54
CA PRO A 301 12.87 5.64 9.73
C PRO A 301 12.13 6.98 9.83
N ASN A 302 12.66 8.06 9.23
CA ASN A 302 12.01 9.36 9.23
C ASN A 302 10.78 9.42 8.30
N ILE A 303 10.60 8.39 7.48
CA ILE A 303 9.45 8.23 6.57
C ILE A 303 8.54 7.11 7.07
N THR A 304 8.97 5.86 6.94
CA THR A 304 8.11 4.69 7.14
C THR A 304 7.80 4.38 8.61
N ASP A 305 8.61 4.86 9.56
CA ASP A 305 8.39 4.70 10.99
C ASP A 305 7.82 5.98 11.66
N ALA A 306 7.53 7.03 10.88
CA ALA A 306 7.14 8.36 11.38
C ALA A 306 5.65 8.70 11.15
N PRO A 307 5.06 9.62 11.95
CA PRO A 307 3.71 10.14 11.74
C PRO A 307 3.48 10.76 10.37
N PHE A 308 4.55 11.18 9.67
CA PHE A 308 4.53 11.64 8.27
C PHE A 308 3.65 10.77 7.35
N MET A 309 3.61 9.45 7.59
CA MET A 309 2.82 8.52 6.78
C MET A 309 1.31 8.81 6.83
N GLY A 310 0.81 9.41 7.90
CA GLY A 310 -0.61 9.76 8.03
C GLY A 310 -1.09 10.73 6.95
N PRO A 311 -0.56 11.98 6.92
CA PRO A 311 -0.88 12.96 5.88
C PRO A 311 -0.57 12.49 4.47
N TRP A 312 0.57 11.81 4.28
CA TRP A 312 0.97 11.32 2.96
C TRP A 312 -0.04 10.32 2.40
N LEU A 313 -0.49 9.35 3.21
CA LEU A 313 -1.52 8.38 2.82
C LEU A 313 -2.84 9.09 2.52
N ALA A 314 -3.31 9.99 3.40
CA ALA A 314 -4.59 10.69 3.20
C ALA A 314 -4.60 11.51 1.90
N ASP A 315 -3.53 12.22 1.59
CA ASP A 315 -3.41 12.98 0.33
C ASP A 315 -3.29 12.06 -0.89
N THR A 316 -2.56 10.94 -0.78
CA THR A 316 -2.49 9.92 -1.82
C THR A 316 -3.88 9.37 -2.14
N LEU A 317 -4.69 9.01 -1.14
CA LEU A 317 -6.05 8.50 -1.35
C LEU A 317 -6.94 9.54 -2.04
N ARG A 318 -6.85 10.80 -1.61
CA ARG A 318 -7.61 11.89 -2.22
C ARG A 318 -7.28 12.08 -3.70
N ARG A 319 -6.00 12.03 -4.05
CA ARG A 319 -5.51 12.28 -5.42
C ARG A 319 -5.66 11.08 -6.35
N CYS A 320 -5.56 9.86 -5.85
CA CYS A 320 -5.64 8.64 -6.65
C CYS A 320 -7.08 8.13 -6.83
N ASP A 321 -8.07 8.76 -6.21
CA ASP A 321 -9.48 8.40 -6.32
C ASP A 321 -9.96 8.40 -7.78
N GLY A 322 -10.58 7.30 -8.22
CA GLY A 322 -11.06 7.11 -9.57
C GLY A 322 -10.00 6.75 -10.61
N LEU A 323 -8.73 6.58 -10.22
CA LEU A 323 -7.64 6.26 -11.15
C LEU A 323 -7.22 4.77 -11.12
N THR A 324 -7.71 4.00 -10.16
CA THR A 324 -7.31 2.60 -9.96
C THR A 324 -8.35 1.85 -9.15
N GLU A 325 -8.45 0.54 -9.36
CA GLU A 325 -9.35 -0.33 -8.61
C GLU A 325 -8.73 -0.86 -7.33
N MET A 326 -7.39 -0.99 -7.26
CA MET A 326 -6.72 -1.53 -6.08
C MET A 326 -5.27 -1.04 -5.98
N MET A 327 -4.87 -0.68 -4.75
CA MET A 327 -3.49 -0.29 -4.43
C MET A 327 -2.96 -1.14 -3.28
N SER A 328 -1.78 -1.73 -3.47
CA SER A 328 -1.08 -2.56 -2.49
C SER A 328 0.02 -1.77 -1.81
N TYR A 329 -0.20 -1.36 -0.57
CA TYR A 329 0.86 -0.75 0.23
C TYR A 329 1.98 -1.76 0.49
N TRP A 330 3.20 -1.40 0.21
CA TRP A 330 4.41 -2.20 0.41
C TRP A 330 5.09 -1.84 1.72
N THR A 331 4.91 -2.59 2.85
CA THR A 331 4.22 -3.86 3.07
C THR A 331 3.34 -3.81 4.34
N PHE A 332 2.62 -4.90 4.69
CA PHE A 332 1.85 -4.91 5.93
C PHE A 332 2.70 -5.27 7.18
N SER A 333 3.86 -5.93 7.01
CA SER A 333 4.69 -6.43 8.11
C SER A 333 6.19 -6.31 7.81
N ASP A 334 6.99 -6.00 8.83
CA ASP A 334 8.45 -6.05 8.80
C ASP A 334 9.02 -7.47 8.94
N VAL A 335 8.19 -8.51 8.94
CA VAL A 335 8.60 -9.88 8.64
C VAL A 335 8.81 -9.99 7.12
N PHE A 336 9.92 -9.45 6.66
CA PHE A 336 10.15 -9.11 5.24
C PHE A 336 11.45 -9.71 4.67
N GLU A 337 12.60 -9.35 5.18
CA GLU A 337 13.92 -10.01 4.98
C GLU A 337 14.56 -9.95 3.59
N GLU A 338 14.23 -9.02 2.71
CA GLU A 338 14.95 -8.85 1.44
C GLU A 338 16.43 -8.50 1.64
N GLN A 339 16.73 -7.60 2.61
CA GLN A 339 18.08 -7.28 3.02
C GLN A 339 18.55 -8.14 4.22
N GLY A 340 17.82 -9.21 4.52
CA GLY A 340 18.02 -10.06 5.69
C GLY A 340 17.17 -9.65 6.89
N VAL A 341 17.36 -10.36 8.01
CA VAL A 341 16.57 -10.13 9.22
C VAL A 341 16.79 -8.73 9.76
N GLY A 342 15.69 -8.00 10.04
CA GLY A 342 15.74 -6.68 10.65
C GLY A 342 16.48 -6.70 11.99
N LYS A 343 17.44 -5.79 12.18
CA LYS A 343 18.31 -5.77 13.36
C LYS A 343 17.68 -5.07 14.57
N ARG A 344 16.64 -4.29 14.36
CA ARG A 344 15.93 -3.52 15.40
C ARG A 344 14.50 -3.23 14.94
N PRO A 345 13.55 -2.89 15.84
CA PRO A 345 12.14 -2.67 15.46
C PRO A 345 11.93 -1.54 14.46
N PHE A 346 12.59 -0.40 14.67
CA PHE A 346 12.40 0.80 13.83
C PHE A 346 13.67 1.10 13.05
N TYR A 347 13.84 0.40 11.94
CA TYR A 347 14.98 0.56 11.02
C TYR A 347 14.58 1.19 9.68
N GLY A 348 13.32 1.67 9.58
CA GLY A 348 12.76 2.17 8.35
C GLY A 348 12.22 1.07 7.45
N GLY A 349 11.83 -0.08 8.02
CA GLY A 349 11.15 -1.15 7.27
C GLY A 349 9.84 -0.68 6.66
N PHE A 350 9.37 -1.37 5.64
CA PHE A 350 8.17 -0.97 4.89
C PHE A 350 6.85 -1.36 5.58
N GLY A 351 6.90 -2.25 6.57
CA GLY A 351 5.73 -2.81 7.23
C GLY A 351 4.88 -1.79 7.97
N LEU A 352 3.58 -2.04 8.02
CA LEU A 352 2.68 -1.37 8.96
C LEU A 352 2.95 -1.80 10.40
N ILE A 353 3.41 -3.04 10.56
CA ILE A 353 3.77 -3.64 11.86
C ILE A 353 5.27 -3.87 11.89
N ALA A 354 5.96 -3.26 12.84
CA ALA A 354 7.38 -3.46 13.07
C ALA A 354 7.69 -4.81 13.71
N ALA A 355 8.95 -5.25 13.60
CA ALA A 355 9.43 -6.47 14.25
C ALA A 355 9.06 -6.50 15.75
N GLY A 356 8.49 -7.62 16.20
CA GLY A 356 7.94 -7.75 17.56
C GLY A 356 6.45 -7.42 17.67
N GLY A 357 5.75 -7.26 16.54
CA GLY A 357 4.30 -7.01 16.52
C GLY A 357 3.91 -5.59 16.96
N ILE A 358 4.78 -4.60 16.74
CA ILE A 358 4.56 -3.22 17.17
C ILE A 358 3.91 -2.42 16.03
N PRO A 359 2.66 -1.93 16.19
CA PRO A 359 2.03 -1.05 15.20
C PRO A 359 2.82 0.24 14.99
N LYS A 360 3.05 0.62 13.74
CA LYS A 360 3.67 1.88 13.36
C LYS A 360 2.64 2.98 13.09
N PRO A 361 3.03 4.25 12.96
CA PRO A 361 2.12 5.33 12.59
C PRO A 361 1.34 5.05 11.29
N ALA A 362 1.95 4.41 10.29
CA ALA A 362 1.27 4.00 9.07
C ALA A 362 0.10 3.02 9.32
N PHE A 363 0.24 2.06 10.26
CA PHE A 363 -0.86 1.20 10.69
C PHE A 363 -2.03 2.00 11.25
N ASN A 364 -1.71 2.96 12.12
CA ASN A 364 -2.72 3.84 12.70
C ASN A 364 -3.42 4.70 11.64
N ALA A 365 -2.67 5.17 10.63
CA ALA A 365 -3.25 5.90 9.51
C ALA A 365 -4.25 5.04 8.73
N PHE A 366 -3.90 3.80 8.36
CA PHE A 366 -4.84 2.88 7.70
C PHE A 366 -6.07 2.60 8.55
N LYS A 367 -5.89 2.33 9.85
CA LYS A 367 -7.01 2.14 10.79
C LYS A 367 -7.93 3.36 10.89
N MET A 368 -7.37 4.57 10.85
CA MET A 368 -8.15 5.82 10.86
C MET A 368 -8.89 6.02 9.53
N LEU A 369 -8.21 5.82 8.40
CA LEU A 369 -8.76 5.98 7.07
C LEU A 369 -9.80 4.90 6.71
N HIS A 370 -9.75 3.73 7.36
CA HIS A 370 -10.80 2.71 7.27
C HIS A 370 -12.16 3.20 7.76
N ALA A 371 -12.20 4.22 8.64
CA ALA A 371 -13.44 4.81 9.12
C ALA A 371 -14.20 5.65 8.09
N LEU A 372 -13.56 6.01 6.97
CA LEU A 372 -14.18 6.80 5.89
C LEU A 372 -15.45 6.11 5.35
N GLY A 373 -16.33 6.88 4.74
CA GLY A 373 -17.53 6.37 4.07
C GLY A 373 -17.24 5.91 2.64
N THR A 374 -18.21 5.23 2.04
CA THR A 374 -18.15 4.69 0.67
C THR A 374 -18.65 5.65 -0.40
N GLU A 375 -19.04 6.87 -0.03
CA GLU A 375 -19.37 7.96 -0.94
C GLU A 375 -18.50 9.16 -0.60
N ARG A 376 -17.81 9.72 -1.60
CA ARG A 376 -17.03 10.94 -1.47
C ARG A 376 -17.84 12.13 -1.92
N LEU A 377 -17.93 13.17 -1.05
CA LEU A 377 -18.57 14.43 -1.38
C LEU A 377 -17.56 15.34 -2.10
N ASN A 378 -18.03 16.06 -3.12
CA ASN A 378 -17.22 17.03 -3.84
C ASN A 378 -17.04 18.28 -2.98
N VAL A 379 -15.92 18.33 -2.27
CA VAL A 379 -15.51 19.45 -1.43
C VAL A 379 -14.15 19.94 -1.94
N GLU A 380 -14.06 21.22 -2.21
CA GLU A 380 -12.79 21.86 -2.61
C GLU A 380 -11.89 22.01 -1.39
N SER A 381 -10.86 21.19 -1.31
CA SER A 381 -9.75 21.30 -0.36
C SER A 381 -8.60 20.38 -0.76
N GLU A 382 -7.38 20.84 -0.53
CA GLU A 382 -6.18 20.02 -0.66
C GLU A 382 -5.81 19.28 0.62
N HIS A 383 -6.50 19.60 1.74
CA HIS A 383 -6.18 19.08 3.07
C HIS A 383 -7.34 18.34 3.72
N ALA A 384 -8.40 18.05 2.94
CA ALA A 384 -9.56 17.32 3.43
C ALA A 384 -10.09 16.30 2.43
N LEU A 385 -10.65 15.23 2.97
CA LEU A 385 -11.44 14.24 2.27
C LEU A 385 -12.75 14.04 3.05
N VAL A 386 -13.86 14.44 2.45
CA VAL A 386 -15.19 14.36 3.07
C VAL A 386 -15.94 13.18 2.48
N THR A 387 -16.38 12.28 3.35
CA THR A 387 -17.11 11.08 2.93
C THR A 387 -18.42 10.90 3.70
N ARG A 388 -19.33 10.14 3.10
CA ARG A 388 -20.59 9.73 3.70
C ARG A 388 -20.69 8.22 3.77
N ARG A 389 -21.06 7.70 4.94
CA ARG A 389 -21.36 6.28 5.15
C ARG A 389 -22.77 5.93 4.66
N PRO A 390 -23.09 4.65 4.42
CA PRO A 390 -24.43 4.23 3.96
C PRO A 390 -25.58 4.67 4.84
N GLU A 391 -25.36 4.74 6.16
CA GLU A 391 -26.36 5.26 7.11
C GLU A 391 -26.45 6.79 7.11
N GLY A 392 -25.63 7.47 6.28
CA GLY A 392 -25.65 8.90 6.05
C GLY A 392 -24.81 9.74 7.02
N SER A 393 -24.05 9.14 7.95
CA SER A 393 -23.09 9.88 8.78
C SER A 393 -21.93 10.39 7.95
N LEU A 394 -21.41 11.58 8.30
CA LEU A 394 -20.25 12.17 7.63
C LEU A 394 -18.98 11.82 8.39
N VAL A 395 -17.95 11.42 7.64
CA VAL A 395 -16.60 11.20 8.14
C VAL A 395 -15.62 12.01 7.31
N ILE A 396 -14.79 12.80 7.98
CA ILE A 396 -13.89 13.75 7.36
C ILE A 396 -12.48 13.42 7.80
N ALA A 397 -11.59 13.15 6.86
CA ALA A 397 -10.15 13.16 7.09
C ALA A 397 -9.60 14.55 6.83
N LEU A 398 -8.76 15.04 7.75
CA LEU A 398 -8.04 16.31 7.66
C LEU A 398 -6.57 16.04 7.90
N TRP A 399 -5.68 16.69 7.16
CA TRP A 399 -4.25 16.49 7.33
C TRP A 399 -3.43 17.76 7.11
N ASN A 400 -2.26 17.79 7.74
CA ASN A 400 -1.26 18.82 7.54
C ASN A 400 0.03 18.15 7.02
N TYR A 401 0.19 18.15 5.71
CA TYR A 401 1.36 17.59 5.05
C TYR A 401 2.55 18.52 5.12
N ALA A 402 3.71 17.99 5.45
CA ALA A 402 5.00 18.63 5.23
C ALA A 402 5.98 17.56 4.72
N GLU A 403 6.98 17.97 3.91
CA GLU A 403 8.02 17.04 3.45
C GLU A 403 8.82 16.46 4.61
N PRO A 404 9.28 15.19 4.53
CA PRO A 404 10.10 14.58 5.57
C PRO A 404 11.34 15.41 5.88
N GLY A 405 11.63 15.60 7.17
CA GLY A 405 12.76 16.37 7.63
C GLY A 405 12.55 17.91 7.65
N LEU A 406 11.40 18.39 7.18
CA LEU A 406 11.02 19.80 7.34
C LEU A 406 10.13 19.95 8.59
N SER A 407 10.33 21.08 9.28
CA SER A 407 9.55 21.38 10.50
C SER A 407 8.06 21.58 10.22
N GLY A 408 7.70 21.99 8.99
CA GLY A 408 6.34 22.35 8.64
C GLY A 408 5.79 23.54 9.46
N THR A 409 4.56 23.97 9.16
CA THR A 409 3.85 25.00 9.90
C THR A 409 2.55 24.40 10.46
N PRO A 410 2.22 24.59 11.76
CA PRO A 410 0.91 24.21 12.26
C PRO A 410 -0.21 24.91 11.48
N SER A 411 -1.32 24.23 11.28
CA SER A 411 -2.50 24.77 10.60
C SER A 411 -3.77 24.60 11.45
N THR A 412 -4.76 25.45 11.21
CA THR A 412 -6.10 25.30 11.77
C THR A 412 -7.09 25.17 10.62
N VAL A 413 -7.83 24.06 10.58
CA VAL A 413 -8.92 23.86 9.62
C VAL A 413 -10.24 24.16 10.32
N SER A 414 -11.00 25.12 9.75
CA SER A 414 -12.36 25.46 10.20
C SER A 414 -13.39 24.81 9.29
N LEU A 415 -14.05 23.75 9.79
CA LEU A 415 -15.17 23.11 9.11
C LEU A 415 -16.44 23.94 9.31
N ARG A 416 -17.12 24.32 8.22
CA ARG A 416 -18.43 24.93 8.25
C ARG A 416 -19.47 24.00 7.64
N PHE A 417 -20.38 23.52 8.47
CA PHE A 417 -21.41 22.55 8.08
C PHE A 417 -22.63 23.23 7.47
N ARG A 418 -23.13 22.63 6.36
CA ARG A 418 -24.41 22.98 5.72
C ARG A 418 -25.26 21.72 5.57
N HIS A 419 -26.56 21.84 5.76
CA HIS A 419 -27.53 20.74 5.70
C HIS A 419 -27.13 19.54 6.59
N VAL A 420 -26.50 19.83 7.73
CA VAL A 420 -26.04 18.84 8.72
C VAL A 420 -26.71 19.17 10.05
N ALA A 421 -27.55 18.25 10.55
CA ALA A 421 -28.13 18.34 11.88
C ALA A 421 -27.21 17.60 12.86
N ALA A 422 -26.24 18.31 13.41
CA ALA A 422 -25.27 17.76 14.35
C ALA A 422 -24.75 18.85 15.30
N SER A 423 -24.74 18.53 16.60
CA SER A 423 -24.21 19.38 17.66
C SER A 423 -22.84 18.94 18.17
N SER A 424 -22.39 17.76 17.75
CA SER A 424 -21.13 17.17 18.20
C SER A 424 -20.47 16.26 17.15
N ALA A 425 -19.18 16.06 17.34
CA ALA A 425 -18.40 15.11 16.56
C ALA A 425 -17.42 14.35 17.47
N ARG A 426 -16.88 13.25 16.96
CA ARG A 426 -15.71 12.55 17.54
C ARG A 426 -14.48 12.90 16.74
N LEU A 427 -13.39 13.26 17.42
CA LEU A 427 -12.12 13.63 16.84
C LEU A 427 -11.05 12.63 17.26
N LEU A 428 -10.47 11.93 16.29
CA LEU A 428 -9.32 11.05 16.45
C LEU A 428 -8.11 11.68 15.77
N ARG A 429 -6.91 11.55 16.37
CA ARG A 429 -5.68 12.17 15.86
C ARG A 429 -4.54 11.16 15.79
N LEU A 430 -3.69 11.34 14.78
CA LEU A 430 -2.37 10.75 14.63
C LEU A 430 -1.38 11.89 14.38
N ASP A 431 -0.44 12.09 15.27
CA ASP A 431 0.60 13.10 15.18
C ASP A 431 1.75 12.75 16.16
N ALA A 432 2.71 13.63 16.33
CA ALA A 432 3.84 13.40 17.24
C ALA A 432 3.45 13.15 18.71
N ASP A 433 2.26 13.56 19.14
CA ASP A 433 1.77 13.35 20.51
C ASP A 433 0.74 12.21 20.61
N HIS A 434 0.25 11.70 19.50
CA HIS A 434 -0.81 10.69 19.42
C HIS A 434 -0.42 9.57 18.45
N GLY A 435 -0.11 8.38 18.97
CA GLY A 435 0.18 7.20 18.16
C GLY A 435 1.58 7.16 17.53
N ASP A 436 2.48 8.06 17.93
CA ASP A 436 3.91 8.02 17.55
C ASP A 436 4.71 7.15 18.53
N VAL A 437 4.82 5.89 18.20
CA VAL A 437 5.60 4.93 18.99
C VAL A 437 7.11 5.18 18.91
N GLY A 438 7.58 5.86 17.88
CA GLY A 438 9.01 6.19 17.68
C GLY A 438 9.55 7.04 18.82
N ARG A 439 8.74 7.98 19.35
CA ARG A 439 9.10 8.81 20.50
C ARG A 439 9.37 7.95 21.75
N GLU A 440 8.49 6.99 22.04
CA GLU A 440 8.67 6.09 23.20
C GLU A 440 9.89 5.18 23.01
N TYR A 441 10.12 4.68 21.79
CA TYR A 441 11.31 3.90 21.47
C TYR A 441 12.61 4.66 21.72
N LEU A 442 12.67 5.93 21.29
CA LEU A 442 13.81 6.82 21.56
C LEU A 442 13.98 7.09 23.06
N ARG A 443 12.86 7.31 23.79
CA ARG A 443 12.89 7.52 25.26
C ARG A 443 13.45 6.30 26.01
N MET A 444 13.26 5.10 25.48
CA MET A 444 13.86 3.86 26.04
C MET A 444 15.35 3.67 25.70
N GLY A 445 15.97 4.61 24.97
CA GLY A 445 17.35 4.49 24.49
C GLY A 445 17.50 3.66 23.22
N ALA A 446 16.43 3.52 22.44
CA ALA A 446 16.40 2.83 21.14
C ALA A 446 17.03 1.41 21.19
N PRO A 447 16.54 0.50 22.06
CA PRO A 447 17.15 -0.80 22.24
C PRO A 447 17.11 -1.64 20.97
N THR A 448 18.24 -2.21 20.56
CA THR A 448 18.33 -3.11 19.42
C THR A 448 17.44 -4.35 19.61
N TYR A 449 17.45 -4.89 20.82
CA TYR A 449 16.66 -6.06 21.23
C TYR A 449 15.79 -5.71 22.43
N PRO A 450 14.59 -5.14 22.23
CA PRO A 450 13.70 -4.80 23.32
C PRO A 450 13.35 -6.03 24.18
N THR A 451 13.37 -5.89 25.49
CA THR A 451 12.87 -6.90 26.43
C THR A 451 11.35 -7.06 26.25
N ARG A 452 10.79 -8.16 26.78
CA ARG A 452 9.32 -8.38 26.75
C ARG A 452 8.55 -7.20 27.38
N THR A 453 9.06 -6.62 28.47
CA THR A 453 8.46 -5.46 29.12
C THR A 453 8.51 -4.23 28.20
N GLN A 454 9.66 -3.97 27.56
CA GLN A 454 9.80 -2.87 26.60
C GLN A 454 8.90 -3.07 25.38
N LEU A 455 8.79 -4.29 24.84
CA LEU A 455 7.84 -4.59 23.75
C LEU A 455 6.40 -4.28 24.14
N ALA A 456 5.96 -4.71 25.33
CA ALA A 456 4.62 -4.40 25.83
C ALA A 456 4.38 -2.88 25.98
N GLN A 457 5.39 -2.14 26.44
CA GLN A 457 5.33 -0.67 26.54
C GLN A 457 5.25 -0.01 25.15
N LEU A 458 6.02 -0.49 24.17
CA LEU A 458 5.96 0.02 22.79
C LEU A 458 4.61 -0.26 22.14
N ILE A 459 4.07 -1.47 22.28
CA ILE A 459 2.73 -1.80 21.79
C ILE A 459 1.68 -0.89 22.42
N LYS A 460 1.77 -0.65 23.73
CA LYS A 460 0.87 0.29 24.41
C LYS A 460 1.02 1.72 23.92
N ALA A 461 2.25 2.19 23.70
CA ALA A 461 2.54 3.53 23.18
C ALA A 461 2.09 3.74 21.73
N SER A 462 1.98 2.66 20.94
CA SER A 462 1.46 2.72 19.55
C SER A 462 -0.06 2.88 19.49
N GLU A 463 -0.80 2.63 20.57
CA GLU A 463 -2.25 2.75 20.58
C GLU A 463 -2.68 4.23 20.43
N LEU A 464 -3.65 4.46 19.55
CA LEU A 464 -4.32 5.76 19.50
C LEU A 464 -5.16 5.98 20.76
N PRO A 465 -5.15 7.19 21.34
CA PRO A 465 -6.07 7.51 22.41
C PRO A 465 -7.54 7.41 21.92
N PRO A 466 -8.51 7.21 22.83
CA PRO A 466 -9.91 7.26 22.46
C PRO A 466 -10.27 8.58 21.75
N ALA A 467 -11.16 8.51 20.77
CA ALA A 467 -11.62 9.72 20.07
C ALA A 467 -12.25 10.71 21.07
N ALA A 468 -11.82 11.96 21.02
CA ALA A 468 -12.34 13.03 21.85
C ALA A 468 -13.71 13.49 21.36
N ALA A 469 -14.66 13.71 22.27
CA ALA A 469 -15.91 14.40 21.93
C ALA A 469 -15.64 15.89 21.77
N VAL A 470 -16.07 16.47 20.64
CA VAL A 470 -15.95 17.90 20.32
C VAL A 470 -17.29 18.49 19.93
N ALA A 471 -17.55 19.71 20.37
CA ALA A 471 -18.80 20.40 20.07
C ALA A 471 -18.75 21.06 18.68
N ILE A 472 -19.85 20.98 17.95
CA ILE A 472 -20.12 21.80 16.76
C ILE A 472 -20.93 23.01 17.22
N VAL A 473 -20.34 24.19 17.15
CA VAL A 473 -20.94 25.43 17.63
C VAL A 473 -21.28 26.33 16.44
N ASN A 474 -22.51 26.77 16.32
CA ASN A 474 -22.98 27.58 15.19
C ASN A 474 -22.63 26.99 13.83
N ASN A 475 -22.80 25.67 13.68
CA ASN A 475 -22.43 24.89 12.50
C ASN A 475 -20.92 24.97 12.13
N ARG A 476 -20.06 25.18 13.12
CA ARG A 476 -18.60 25.27 12.94
C ARG A 476 -17.85 24.35 13.90
N LEU A 477 -16.77 23.80 13.41
CA LEU A 477 -15.78 23.05 14.20
C LEU A 477 -14.37 23.43 13.70
N SER A 478 -13.51 23.86 14.61
CA SER A 478 -12.11 24.14 14.31
C SER A 478 -11.21 23.01 14.81
N VAL A 479 -10.31 22.54 13.96
CA VAL A 479 -9.37 21.46 14.24
C VAL A 479 -7.94 21.97 14.04
N ALA A 480 -7.16 21.99 15.10
CA ALA A 480 -5.73 22.30 15.03
C ALA A 480 -4.95 21.05 14.58
N LEU A 481 -4.09 21.20 13.60
CA LEU A 481 -3.27 20.16 13.01
C LEU A 481 -1.79 20.56 13.08
N PRO A 482 -0.97 19.89 13.89
CA PRO A 482 0.48 20.07 13.83
C PRO A 482 1.01 19.55 12.48
N PRO A 483 2.23 19.91 12.08
CA PRO A 483 2.90 19.28 10.94
C PRO A 483 2.88 17.74 11.07
N HIS A 484 2.70 17.04 9.96
CA HIS A 484 2.54 15.60 9.90
C HIS A 484 1.32 15.06 10.68
N GLY A 485 0.35 15.91 11.01
CA GLY A 485 -0.89 15.50 11.67
C GLY A 485 -1.94 14.99 10.69
N LEU A 486 -2.60 13.89 11.07
CA LEU A 486 -3.83 13.36 10.47
C LEU A 486 -4.93 13.37 11.52
N ALA A 487 -6.12 13.86 11.17
CA ALA A 487 -7.29 13.79 12.03
C ALA A 487 -8.49 13.19 11.31
N ILE A 488 -9.28 12.39 12.02
CA ILE A 488 -10.60 11.94 11.57
C ILE A 488 -11.67 12.59 12.42
N VAL A 489 -12.62 13.24 11.77
CA VAL A 489 -13.80 13.84 12.37
C VAL A 489 -15.02 13.01 11.97
N GLU A 490 -15.63 12.31 12.92
CA GLU A 490 -16.91 11.63 12.75
C GLU A 490 -18.03 12.52 13.26
N VAL A 491 -18.87 13.01 12.38
CA VAL A 491 -20.01 13.87 12.73
C VAL A 491 -21.14 13.02 13.29
N LEU A 492 -21.52 13.30 14.54
CA LEU A 492 -22.60 12.59 15.20
C LEU A 492 -23.94 13.27 14.89
N ARG A 493 -24.85 12.55 14.21
CA ARG A 493 -26.20 13.06 13.95
C ARG A 493 -26.95 13.23 15.25
N ASP A 494 -27.59 14.37 15.42
CA ASP A 494 -28.53 14.56 16.50
C ASP A 494 -29.71 13.58 16.36
N ALA A 495 -30.14 12.98 17.45
CA ALA A 495 -31.33 12.12 17.43
C ALA A 495 -32.52 12.93 16.94
N ALA A 496 -33.26 12.41 15.96
CA ALA A 496 -34.50 13.05 15.52
C ALA A 496 -35.38 13.34 16.74
N PRO A 497 -35.94 14.55 16.85
CA PRO A 497 -36.82 14.87 17.97
C PRO A 497 -37.95 13.83 18.03
N ARG A 498 -38.04 13.13 19.17
CA ARG A 498 -39.16 12.21 19.40
C ARG A 498 -40.44 13.08 19.40
N HIS A 499 -41.24 12.99 18.34
CA HIS A 499 -42.58 13.58 18.38
C HIS A 499 -43.33 12.98 19.59
N PRO A 500 -43.77 13.80 20.53
CA PRO A 500 -44.62 13.28 21.62
C PRO A 500 -45.86 12.69 20.97
N LYS A 501 -46.19 11.44 21.33
CA LYS A 501 -47.44 10.76 20.95
C LYS A 501 -48.63 11.40 21.65
#